data_a315cdc3225122685fa2d88a1f9cc115
#
_entry.id   a315cdc3225122685fa2d88a1f9cc115
#
_cell.length_a   1.000
_cell.length_b   1.000
_cell.length_c   1.000
_cell.angle_alpha   90.00
_cell.angle_beta   90.00
_cell.angle_gamma   90.00
#
_symmetry.space_group_name_H-M   'P 1'
#
loop_
_entity.id
_entity.type
_entity.pdbx_description
1 polymer ?
#
loop_
_entity_poly.entity_id
_entity_poly.type
_entity_poly.pdbx_seq_one_letter_code
_entity_poly.pdbx_strand_id
1 'polypeptide(L)'
;VIILSKKSKSWAWQSFIIAHEIGHCALGHIDPDEILIDETLGEQSYALDDPDVDEQAADQYAITLLNGRANATYGNSTGNMSALGLADAAMQYGKANRVDPGHVVLNFAKHNDAWALGMAAIKLLQAGEKPAGIVVNDLLWRCIRPDVLPDDTIDLLYRVAPAE
;
A
#
# COMPACT_ATOMS: atom_id res chain seq x y z
N VAL A 1 -2.82 1.46 -16.72
CA VAL A 1 -1.52 1.72 -16.04
C VAL A 1 -1.80 2.41 -14.72
N ILE A 2 -1.21 1.90 -13.63
CA ILE A 2 -1.30 2.52 -12.29
C ILE A 2 -0.01 3.33 -12.08
N ILE A 3 -0.15 4.64 -11.82
CA ILE A 3 0.97 5.54 -11.57
C ILE A 3 0.85 6.07 -10.14
N LEU A 4 1.81 5.74 -9.27
CA LEU A 4 1.84 6.19 -7.90
C LEU A 4 2.67 7.47 -7.78
N SER A 5 2.02 8.61 -7.55
CA SER A 5 2.70 9.91 -7.37
C SER A 5 3.26 10.09 -5.95
N LYS A 6 2.76 9.35 -4.98
CA LYS A 6 3.12 9.50 -3.58
C LYS A 6 4.49 8.88 -3.28
N LYS A 7 5.42 9.70 -2.82
CA LYS A 7 6.79 9.28 -2.41
C LYS A 7 6.79 8.61 -1.03
N SER A 8 5.97 7.58 -0.85
CA SER A 8 6.03 6.79 0.37
C SER A 8 7.26 5.90 0.36
N LYS A 9 8.04 5.94 1.46
CA LYS A 9 9.16 5.00 1.66
C LYS A 9 8.68 3.66 2.22
N SER A 10 7.43 3.58 2.68
CA SER A 10 6.86 2.42 3.34
C SER A 10 6.38 1.39 2.33
N TRP A 11 6.90 0.17 2.44
CA TRP A 11 6.44 -0.98 1.67
C TRP A 11 4.98 -1.31 1.94
N ALA A 12 4.57 -1.27 3.21
CA ALA A 12 3.20 -1.54 3.61
C ALA A 12 2.21 -0.56 2.97
N TRP A 13 2.53 0.75 3.00
CA TRP A 13 1.72 1.76 2.33
C TRP A 13 1.68 1.60 0.82
N GLN A 14 2.82 1.38 0.18
CA GLN A 14 2.85 1.18 -1.28
C GLN A 14 2.05 -0.05 -1.68
N SER A 15 2.16 -1.14 -0.93
CA SER A 15 1.39 -2.36 -1.21
C SER A 15 -0.11 -2.12 -1.05
N PHE A 16 -0.52 -1.36 -0.02
CA PHE A 16 -1.93 -1.03 0.19
C PHE A 16 -2.47 -0.15 -0.95
N ILE A 17 -1.75 0.92 -1.32
CA ILE A 17 -2.15 1.81 -2.41
C ILE A 17 -2.29 1.02 -3.73
N ILE A 18 -1.29 0.20 -4.08
CA ILE A 18 -1.36 -0.62 -5.30
C ILE A 18 -2.56 -1.57 -5.25
N ALA A 19 -2.82 -2.21 -4.11
CA ALA A 19 -3.94 -3.13 -3.95
C ALA A 19 -5.30 -2.42 -4.05
N HIS A 20 -5.40 -1.18 -3.56
CA HIS A 20 -6.55 -0.30 -3.67
C HIS A 20 -6.83 0.07 -5.14
N GLU A 21 -5.82 0.55 -5.87
CA GLU A 21 -5.94 0.86 -7.30
C GLU A 21 -6.32 -0.37 -8.16
N ILE A 22 -5.78 -1.55 -7.80
CA ILE A 22 -6.20 -2.81 -8.42
C ILE A 22 -7.68 -3.08 -8.09
N GLY A 23 -8.14 -2.71 -6.91
CA GLY A 23 -9.54 -2.80 -6.50
C GLY A 23 -10.46 -2.02 -7.44
N HIS A 24 -10.15 -0.75 -7.73
CA HIS A 24 -10.91 0.05 -8.69
C HIS A 24 -10.99 -0.62 -10.07
N CYS A 25 -9.87 -1.12 -10.56
CA CYS A 25 -9.84 -1.85 -11.84
C CYS A 25 -10.67 -3.14 -11.80
N ALA A 26 -10.55 -3.92 -10.72
CA ALA A 26 -11.20 -5.23 -10.59
C ALA A 26 -12.71 -5.15 -10.38
N LEU A 27 -13.17 -4.07 -9.73
CA LEU A 27 -14.58 -3.82 -9.43
C LEU A 27 -15.29 -3.04 -10.55
N GLY A 28 -14.55 -2.58 -11.55
CA GLY A 28 -15.11 -1.85 -12.69
C GLY A 28 -15.49 -0.40 -12.38
N HIS A 29 -14.79 0.23 -11.44
CA HIS A 29 -15.01 1.65 -11.08
C HIS A 29 -14.41 2.60 -12.12
N ILE A 30 -13.64 2.10 -13.09
CA ILE A 30 -12.94 2.90 -14.10
C ILE A 30 -13.40 2.40 -15.48
N ASP A 31 -13.95 3.29 -16.28
CA ASP A 31 -14.26 3.02 -17.67
C ASP A 31 -12.97 2.91 -18.52
N PRO A 32 -12.97 2.14 -19.62
CA PRO A 32 -11.75 1.88 -20.43
C PRO A 32 -11.04 3.13 -20.96
N ASP A 33 -11.77 4.23 -21.14
CA ASP A 33 -11.26 5.49 -21.66
C ASP A 33 -11.13 6.59 -20.58
N GLU A 34 -11.30 6.23 -19.31
CA GLU A 34 -11.27 7.13 -18.18
C GLU A 34 -9.93 7.10 -17.43
N ILE A 35 -9.57 8.22 -16.82
CA ILE A 35 -8.43 8.33 -15.92
C ILE A 35 -8.97 8.64 -14.54
N LEU A 36 -8.79 7.72 -13.59
CA LEU A 36 -9.04 7.98 -12.18
C LEU A 36 -7.80 8.66 -11.59
N ILE A 37 -7.99 9.79 -10.93
CA ILE A 37 -6.95 10.48 -10.16
C ILE A 37 -7.41 10.50 -8.70
N ASP A 38 -6.80 9.66 -7.87
CA ASP A 38 -7.03 9.72 -6.44
C ASP A 38 -5.99 10.63 -5.77
N GLU A 39 -6.45 11.79 -5.31
CA GLU A 39 -5.64 12.78 -4.58
C GLU A 39 -5.58 12.50 -3.07
N THR A 40 -6.45 11.65 -2.55
CA THR A 40 -6.71 11.50 -1.11
C THR A 40 -5.97 10.35 -0.46
N LEU A 41 -5.35 9.45 -1.22
CA LEU A 41 -4.62 8.29 -0.70
C LEU A 41 -3.58 8.67 0.37
N GLY A 42 -3.91 8.44 1.63
CA GLY A 42 -3.07 8.76 2.79
C GLY A 42 -3.51 8.01 4.04
N GLU A 43 -3.12 8.54 5.19
CA GLU A 43 -3.54 8.01 6.50
C GLU A 43 -5.07 7.99 6.64
N GLN A 44 -5.77 8.85 5.90
CA GLN A 44 -7.23 8.95 5.88
C GLN A 44 -7.88 7.91 4.96
N SER A 45 -7.22 7.44 3.92
CA SER A 45 -7.75 6.45 2.96
C SER A 45 -7.92 5.05 3.55
N TYR A 46 -7.29 4.76 4.66
CA TYR A 46 -7.59 3.58 5.46
C TYR A 46 -8.90 3.74 6.25
N ALA A 47 -9.66 4.82 6.00
CA ALA A 47 -10.89 5.12 6.70
C ALA A 47 -12.07 4.43 6.03
N LEU A 48 -12.60 3.38 6.65
CA LEU A 48 -13.85 2.72 6.30
C LEU A 48 -15.09 3.66 6.37
N ASP A 49 -14.87 4.94 6.64
CA ASP A 49 -15.90 5.97 6.78
C ASP A 49 -15.88 6.96 5.59
N ASP A 50 -15.21 6.64 4.48
CA ASP A 50 -15.30 7.44 3.27
C ASP A 50 -16.75 7.43 2.78
N PRO A 51 -17.37 8.57 2.49
CA PRO A 51 -18.72 8.62 1.96
C PRO A 51 -18.83 8.05 0.53
N ASP A 52 -17.72 7.88 -0.17
CA ASP A 52 -17.68 7.28 -1.49
C ASP A 52 -17.73 5.74 -1.40
N VAL A 53 -18.74 5.16 -2.00
CA VAL A 53 -18.99 3.72 -1.99
C VAL A 53 -17.92 2.95 -2.77
N ASP A 54 -17.39 3.54 -3.84
CA ASP A 54 -16.38 2.93 -4.69
C ASP A 54 -15.02 2.91 -3.99
N GLU A 55 -14.68 3.98 -3.26
CA GLU A 55 -13.51 4.06 -2.39
C GLU A 55 -13.57 3.01 -1.27
N GLN A 56 -14.71 2.89 -0.59
CA GLN A 56 -14.91 1.86 0.43
C GLN A 56 -14.74 0.45 -0.13
N ALA A 57 -15.28 0.19 -1.33
CA ALA A 57 -15.17 -1.11 -1.99
C ALA A 57 -13.71 -1.41 -2.39
N ALA A 58 -12.97 -0.43 -2.90
CA ALA A 58 -11.56 -0.55 -3.24
C ALA A 58 -10.69 -0.80 -1.99
N ASP A 59 -10.93 -0.09 -0.89
CA ASP A 59 -10.27 -0.32 0.40
C ASP A 59 -10.55 -1.74 0.92
N GLN A 60 -11.80 -2.18 0.88
CA GLN A 60 -12.18 -3.53 1.29
C GLN A 60 -11.53 -4.60 0.42
N TYR A 61 -11.43 -4.35 -0.88
CA TYR A 61 -10.71 -5.21 -1.81
C TYR A 61 -9.23 -5.32 -1.42
N ALA A 62 -8.57 -4.18 -1.19
CA ALA A 62 -7.17 -4.12 -0.78
C ALA A 62 -6.91 -4.89 0.52
N ILE A 63 -7.75 -4.66 1.54
CA ILE A 63 -7.67 -5.37 2.83
C ILE A 63 -7.83 -6.88 2.62
N THR A 64 -8.80 -7.30 1.81
CA THR A 64 -9.04 -8.71 1.51
C THR A 64 -7.87 -9.35 0.77
N LEU A 65 -7.35 -8.66 -0.25
CA LEU A 65 -6.21 -9.12 -1.04
C LEU A 65 -4.95 -9.30 -0.18
N LEU A 66 -4.63 -8.32 0.66
CA LEU A 66 -3.40 -8.30 1.46
C LEU A 66 -3.47 -9.20 2.71
N ASN A 67 -4.65 -9.48 3.23
CA ASN A 67 -4.84 -10.31 4.43
C ASN A 67 -5.34 -11.73 4.13
N GLY A 68 -5.75 -12.02 2.90
CA GLY A 68 -6.37 -13.29 2.53
C GLY A 68 -7.78 -13.51 3.10
N ARG A 69 -8.37 -12.49 3.73
CA ARG A 69 -9.74 -12.53 4.28
C ARG A 69 -10.33 -11.13 4.38
N ALA A 70 -11.63 -11.03 4.15
CA ALA A 70 -12.39 -9.81 4.35
C ALA A 70 -12.43 -9.42 5.85
N ASN A 71 -12.55 -8.12 6.09
CA ASN A 71 -12.70 -7.54 7.44
C ASN A 71 -11.62 -8.00 8.44
N ALA A 72 -10.39 -8.22 7.98
CA ALA A 72 -9.29 -8.56 8.86
C ALA A 72 -9.03 -7.42 9.84
N THR A 73 -8.98 -7.74 11.13
CA THR A 73 -8.59 -6.81 12.20
C THR A 73 -7.58 -7.48 13.09
N TYR A 74 -6.59 -6.71 13.57
CA TYR A 74 -5.51 -7.22 14.40
C TYR A 74 -5.45 -6.48 15.73
N GLY A 75 -5.57 -7.25 16.83
CA GLY A 75 -5.50 -6.72 18.17
C GLY A 75 -6.69 -5.80 18.54
N ASN A 76 -7.00 -5.74 19.81
CA ASN A 76 -8.13 -4.97 20.33
C ASN A 76 -7.70 -3.94 21.37
N SER A 77 -6.40 -3.79 21.60
CA SER A 77 -5.90 -2.90 22.65
C SER A 77 -4.42 -2.58 22.40
N THR A 78 -4.08 -1.32 22.57
CA THR A 78 -2.68 -0.88 22.56
C THR A 78 -1.99 -1.19 23.89
N GLY A 79 -2.71 -1.20 25.01
CA GLY A 79 -2.17 -1.43 26.36
C GLY A 79 -0.84 -0.70 26.58
N ASN A 80 0.15 -1.41 27.12
CA ASN A 80 1.55 -0.94 27.22
C ASN A 80 2.43 -1.43 26.06
N MET A 81 1.88 -1.60 24.86
CA MET A 81 2.61 -2.12 23.70
C MET A 81 3.64 -1.10 23.22
N SER A 82 4.87 -1.54 23.06
CA SER A 82 5.94 -0.76 22.43
C SER A 82 5.96 -0.98 20.93
N ALA A 83 6.60 -0.06 20.18
CA ALA A 83 6.78 -0.20 18.74
C ALA A 83 7.55 -1.49 18.38
N LEU A 84 8.55 -1.86 19.19
CA LEU A 84 9.30 -3.11 19.01
C LEU A 84 8.39 -4.32 19.26
N GLY A 85 7.59 -4.29 20.32
CA GLY A 85 6.66 -5.38 20.64
C GLY A 85 5.60 -5.57 19.54
N LEU A 86 5.09 -4.46 18.98
CA LEU A 86 4.15 -4.52 17.85
C LEU A 86 4.83 -5.08 16.57
N ALA A 87 6.05 -4.64 16.27
CA ALA A 87 6.81 -5.14 15.13
C ALA A 87 7.08 -6.65 15.24
N ASP A 88 7.52 -7.12 16.41
CA ASP A 88 7.77 -8.54 16.68
C ASP A 88 6.50 -9.38 16.57
N ALA A 89 5.40 -8.91 17.15
CA ALA A 89 4.11 -9.59 17.07
C ALA A 89 3.61 -9.68 15.61
N ALA A 90 3.75 -8.60 14.84
CA ALA A 90 3.38 -8.55 13.43
C ALA A 90 4.25 -9.51 12.58
N MET A 91 5.56 -9.57 12.85
CA MET A 91 6.45 -10.52 12.18
C MET A 91 6.07 -11.97 12.46
N GLN A 92 5.79 -12.31 13.71
CA GLN A 92 5.38 -13.67 14.08
C GLN A 92 4.06 -14.05 13.42
N TYR A 93 3.07 -13.14 13.47
CA TYR A 93 1.77 -13.34 12.82
C TYR A 93 1.92 -13.48 11.30
N GLY A 94 2.64 -12.57 10.67
CA GLY A 94 2.86 -12.55 9.22
C GLY A 94 3.52 -13.85 8.73
N LYS A 95 4.54 -14.32 9.43
CA LYS A 95 5.20 -15.60 9.14
C LYS A 95 4.25 -16.80 9.26
N ALA A 96 3.43 -16.82 10.30
CA ALA A 96 2.50 -17.93 10.56
C ALA A 96 1.33 -17.96 9.55
N ASN A 97 0.88 -16.80 9.08
CA ASN A 97 -0.33 -16.66 8.27
C ASN A 97 -0.05 -16.24 6.82
N ARG A 98 1.21 -16.03 6.43
CA ARG A 98 1.63 -15.57 5.09
C ARG A 98 1.04 -14.20 4.73
N VAL A 99 1.03 -13.29 5.69
CA VAL A 99 0.59 -11.90 5.56
C VAL A 99 1.80 -11.00 5.77
N ASP A 100 1.88 -9.91 5.02
CA ASP A 100 2.95 -8.92 5.22
C ASP A 100 2.88 -8.29 6.61
N PRO A 101 3.97 -8.31 7.40
CA PRO A 101 3.98 -7.75 8.75
C PRO A 101 3.67 -6.25 8.80
N GLY A 102 4.12 -5.50 7.79
CA GLY A 102 3.85 -4.07 7.72
C GLY A 102 2.37 -3.79 7.53
N HIS A 103 1.69 -4.61 6.73
CA HIS A 103 0.24 -4.51 6.56
C HIS A 103 -0.53 -4.89 7.83
N VAL A 104 -0.06 -5.90 8.57
CA VAL A 104 -0.61 -6.23 9.90
C VAL A 104 -0.53 -5.02 10.83
N VAL A 105 0.61 -4.31 10.84
CA VAL A 105 0.80 -3.10 11.64
C VAL A 105 -0.10 -1.96 11.19
N LEU A 106 -0.25 -1.72 9.88
CA LEU A 106 -1.15 -0.68 9.36
C LEU A 106 -2.59 -0.93 9.80
N ASN A 107 -3.06 -2.15 9.60
CA ASN A 107 -4.41 -2.55 10.00
C ASN A 107 -4.63 -2.42 11.52
N PHE A 108 -3.64 -2.84 12.32
CA PHE A 108 -3.66 -2.64 13.77
C PHE A 108 -3.74 -1.15 14.13
N ALA A 109 -2.90 -0.31 13.53
CA ALA A 109 -2.85 1.12 13.80
C ALA A 109 -4.18 1.80 13.51
N LYS A 110 -4.81 1.46 12.39
CA LYS A 110 -6.13 1.95 12.00
C LYS A 110 -7.18 1.53 13.02
N HIS A 111 -7.29 0.23 13.30
CA HIS A 111 -8.35 -0.33 14.14
C HIS A 111 -8.29 0.17 15.59
N ASN A 112 -7.11 0.54 16.07
CA ASN A 112 -6.89 1.01 17.44
C ASN A 112 -6.63 2.52 17.55
N ASP A 113 -6.74 3.28 16.47
CA ASP A 113 -6.35 4.69 16.38
C ASP A 113 -4.93 4.95 16.94
N ALA A 114 -3.99 4.06 16.60
CA ALA A 114 -2.65 4.02 17.17
C ALA A 114 -1.56 4.33 16.14
N TRP A 115 -1.79 5.34 15.30
CA TRP A 115 -0.93 5.67 14.14
C TRP A 115 0.51 5.94 14.52
N ALA A 116 0.77 6.69 15.59
CA ALA A 116 2.14 6.99 16.04
C ALA A 116 2.90 5.71 16.39
N LEU A 117 2.24 4.76 17.08
CA LEU A 117 2.80 3.46 17.42
C LEU A 117 3.04 2.60 16.16
N GLY A 118 2.04 2.54 15.27
CA GLY A 118 2.12 1.79 14.02
C GLY A 118 3.25 2.28 13.13
N MET A 119 3.36 3.60 12.91
CA MET A 119 4.43 4.16 12.08
C MET A 119 5.82 3.93 12.67
N ALA A 120 5.96 3.94 14.00
CA ALA A 120 7.21 3.59 14.66
C ALA A 120 7.57 2.10 14.46
N ALA A 121 6.58 1.21 14.55
CA ALA A 121 6.77 -0.23 14.29
C ALA A 121 7.13 -0.52 12.83
N ILE A 122 6.48 0.14 11.86
CA ILE A 122 6.80 0.01 10.43
C ILE A 122 8.25 0.42 10.15
N LYS A 123 8.75 1.50 10.77
CA LYS A 123 10.16 1.90 10.63
C LYS A 123 11.12 0.82 11.12
N LEU A 124 10.77 0.08 12.16
CA LEU A 124 11.58 -1.03 12.65
C LEU A 124 11.55 -2.21 11.69
N LEU A 125 10.38 -2.56 11.15
CA LEU A 125 10.21 -3.65 10.18
C LEU A 125 10.99 -3.40 8.88
N GLN A 126 11.13 -2.14 8.47
CA GLN A 126 11.81 -1.74 7.23
C GLN A 126 13.26 -1.30 7.44
N ALA A 127 13.82 -1.46 8.62
CA ALA A 127 15.17 -1.01 8.91
C ALA A 127 16.20 -1.66 7.97
N GLY A 128 16.89 -0.84 7.18
CA GLY A 128 17.87 -1.31 6.19
C GLY A 128 17.32 -1.65 4.81
N GLU A 129 16.02 -1.63 4.61
CA GLU A 129 15.42 -1.86 3.29
C GLU A 129 15.49 -0.61 2.40
N LYS A 130 15.60 -0.83 1.09
CA LYS A 130 15.47 0.26 0.12
C LYS A 130 14.04 0.83 0.15
N PRO A 131 13.86 2.14 -0.10
CA PRO A 131 12.54 2.72 -0.28
C PRO A 131 11.73 1.97 -1.35
N ALA A 132 10.45 1.70 -1.06
CA ALA A 132 9.60 0.92 -1.96
C ALA A 132 9.55 1.49 -3.38
N GLY A 133 9.41 2.82 -3.53
CA GLY A 133 9.37 3.47 -4.84
C GLY A 133 10.60 3.20 -5.71
N ILE A 134 11.79 3.13 -5.11
CA ILE A 134 13.02 2.81 -5.85
C ILE A 134 12.94 1.38 -6.42
N VAL A 135 12.53 0.42 -5.61
CA VAL A 135 12.46 -0.99 -6.05
C VAL A 135 11.38 -1.20 -7.08
N VAL A 136 10.24 -0.51 -6.95
CA VAL A 136 9.15 -0.56 -7.94
C VAL A 136 9.61 0.03 -9.28
N ASN A 137 10.30 1.17 -9.26
CA ASN A 137 10.85 1.77 -10.48
C ASN A 137 11.92 0.87 -11.14
N ASP A 138 12.83 0.32 -10.36
CA ASP A 138 13.83 -0.64 -10.87
C ASP A 138 13.16 -1.86 -11.53
N LEU A 139 12.09 -2.36 -10.93
CA LEU A 139 11.34 -3.49 -11.49
C LEU A 139 10.63 -3.09 -12.78
N LEU A 140 10.00 -1.92 -12.82
CA LEU A 140 9.36 -1.39 -14.03
C LEU A 140 10.35 -1.39 -15.20
N TRP A 141 11.53 -0.76 -15.02
CA TRP A 141 12.54 -0.64 -16.08
C TRP A 141 13.15 -1.97 -16.52
N ARG A 142 13.10 -3.02 -15.69
CA ARG A 142 13.46 -4.39 -16.08
C ARG A 142 12.38 -5.11 -16.85
N CYS A 143 11.12 -4.75 -16.65
CA CYS A 143 9.97 -5.43 -17.25
C CYS A 143 9.52 -4.80 -18.56
N ILE A 144 9.74 -3.51 -18.77
CA ILE A 144 9.38 -2.82 -20.01
C ILE A 144 10.45 -2.96 -21.07
N ARG A 145 10.03 -2.77 -22.31
CA ARG A 145 10.91 -2.69 -23.48
C ARG A 145 10.83 -1.29 -24.06
N PRO A 146 11.74 -0.38 -23.66
CA PRO A 146 11.70 1.01 -24.11
C PRO A 146 11.79 1.16 -25.64
N ASP A 147 12.50 0.25 -26.30
CA ASP A 147 12.70 0.23 -27.77
C ASP A 147 11.41 0.03 -28.60
N VAL A 148 10.32 -0.39 -27.96
CA VAL A 148 9.02 -0.61 -28.63
C VAL A 148 7.92 0.37 -28.18
N LEU A 149 8.24 1.29 -27.27
CA LEU A 149 7.31 2.29 -26.79
C LEU A 149 7.43 3.59 -27.58
N PRO A 150 6.33 4.36 -27.75
CA PRO A 150 6.38 5.71 -28.29
C PRO A 150 7.27 6.64 -27.44
N ASP A 151 7.94 7.59 -28.10
CA ASP A 151 8.88 8.52 -27.43
C ASP A 151 8.22 9.34 -26.31
N ASP A 152 6.98 9.79 -26.51
CA ASP A 152 6.21 10.52 -25.50
C ASP A 152 5.89 9.67 -24.26
N THR A 153 5.63 8.39 -24.46
CA THR A 153 5.42 7.43 -23.37
C THR A 153 6.71 7.22 -22.58
N ILE A 154 7.85 7.10 -23.25
CA ILE A 154 9.15 6.97 -22.60
C ILE A 154 9.49 8.24 -21.81
N ASP A 155 9.27 9.41 -22.40
CA ASP A 155 9.49 10.69 -21.72
C ASP A 155 8.61 10.84 -20.48
N LEU A 156 7.36 10.38 -20.53
CA LEU A 156 6.47 10.33 -19.36
C LEU A 156 7.04 9.40 -18.28
N LEU A 157 7.44 8.18 -18.66
CA LEU A 157 7.98 7.19 -17.73
C LEU A 157 9.24 7.71 -17.03
N TYR A 158 10.16 8.37 -17.73
CA TYR A 158 11.34 8.97 -17.09
C TYR A 158 11.01 10.07 -16.07
N ARG A 159 9.89 10.80 -16.26
CA ARG A 159 9.45 11.82 -15.32
C ARG A 159 8.79 11.24 -14.07
N VAL A 160 7.97 10.20 -14.22
CA VAL A 160 7.18 9.62 -13.11
C VAL A 160 7.91 8.50 -12.38
N ALA A 161 8.77 7.77 -13.06
CA ALA A 161 9.53 6.64 -12.54
C ALA A 161 10.99 6.71 -13.00
N PRO A 162 11.79 7.71 -12.56
CA PRO A 162 13.18 7.83 -12.99
C PRO A 162 13.96 6.55 -12.66
N ALA A 163 14.78 6.10 -13.63
CA ALA A 163 15.78 5.06 -13.39
C ALA A 163 16.91 5.63 -12.51
N GLU A 164 17.35 4.90 -11.49
CA GLU A 164 18.54 5.23 -10.69
C GLU A 164 19.81 4.67 -11.33
#